data_116cfc9491013ebdd4eac41929dd39dc
#
_entry.id   116cfc9491013ebdd4eac41929dd39dc
#
_cell.length_a   1.000
_cell.length_b   1.000
_cell.length_c   1.000
_cell.angle_alpha   90.00
_cell.angle_beta   90.00
_cell.angle_gamma   90.00
#
_symmetry.space_group_name_H-M   'P 1'
#
loop_
_entity.id
_entity.type
_entity.pdbx_description
1 polymer ?
#
loop_
_entity_poly.entity_id
_entity_poly.type
_entity_poly.pdbx_seq_one_letter_code
_entity_poly.pdbx_strand_id
1 'polypeptide(L)'
;MKETRARQYFLRIPDGHANPLPRPSDAVTDRAFRELVEDANRNGDCIINVGRGYYRPRPEDAVDEKELKEYLAKELSRARKIQTKRLAMKIAFEKRRDVEVFTNHTREA
;
A
#
# COMPACT_ATOMS: atom_id res chain seq x y z
N MET A 1 17.54 -0.91 -17.54
CA MET A 1 17.35 0.47 -17.96
C MET A 1 16.13 1.13 -17.36
N LYS A 2 15.01 0.43 -17.32
CA LYS A 2 13.80 0.94 -16.66
C LYS A 2 14.00 1.10 -15.15
N GLU A 3 14.75 0.17 -14.53
CA GLU A 3 15.12 0.28 -13.13
C GLU A 3 15.98 1.50 -12.85
N THR A 4 16.89 1.82 -13.76
CA THR A 4 17.75 3.00 -13.63
C THR A 4 16.95 4.29 -13.68
N ARG A 5 15.94 4.37 -14.56
CA ARG A 5 15.04 5.54 -14.61
C ARG A 5 14.24 5.68 -13.32
N ALA A 6 13.71 4.58 -12.81
CA ALA A 6 12.95 4.60 -11.57
C ALA A 6 13.83 5.04 -10.39
N ARG A 7 15.08 4.56 -10.33
CA ARG A 7 16.01 4.97 -9.28
C ARG A 7 16.38 6.43 -9.37
N GLN A 8 16.63 6.93 -10.58
CA GLN A 8 16.92 8.35 -10.79
C GLN A 8 15.73 9.21 -10.37
N TYR A 9 14.54 8.76 -10.71
CA TYR A 9 13.32 9.46 -10.33
C TYR A 9 13.13 9.42 -8.81
N PHE A 10 13.38 8.29 -8.19
CA PHE A 10 13.29 8.12 -6.74
C PHE A 10 14.21 9.11 -6.01
N LEU A 11 15.40 9.36 -6.52
CA LEU A 11 16.34 10.31 -5.92
C LEU A 11 15.85 11.75 -5.97
N ARG A 12 14.82 12.05 -6.75
CA ARG A 12 14.24 13.38 -6.85
C ARG A 12 13.15 13.64 -5.79
N ILE A 13 12.80 12.64 -4.99
CA ILE A 13 11.78 12.82 -3.95
C ILE A 13 12.23 13.90 -2.97
N PRO A 14 11.46 14.99 -2.82
CA PRO A 14 11.87 16.11 -1.97
C PRO A 14 11.52 15.88 -0.50
N ASP A 15 12.10 16.68 0.36
CA ASP A 15 11.68 16.81 1.74
C ASP A 15 10.65 17.95 1.84
N GLY A 16 9.56 17.69 2.56
CA GLY A 16 8.53 18.70 2.77
C GLY A 16 7.46 18.74 1.67
N HIS A 17 6.32 19.32 2.04
CA HIS A 17 5.10 19.29 1.22
C HIS A 17 5.05 20.30 0.09
N ALA A 18 6.02 21.24 0.01
CA ALA A 18 5.91 22.40 -0.89
C ALA A 18 5.85 21.99 -2.38
N ASN A 19 6.69 21.04 -2.77
CA ASN A 19 6.77 20.61 -4.18
C ASN A 19 6.86 19.10 -4.29
N PRO A 20 5.76 18.36 -4.04
CA PRO A 20 5.78 16.91 -4.12
C PRO A 20 6.17 16.43 -5.52
N LEU A 21 6.85 15.30 -5.61
CA LEU A 21 7.26 14.73 -6.89
C LEU A 21 6.07 13.97 -7.50
N PRO A 22 5.55 14.38 -8.67
CA PRO A 22 4.46 13.66 -9.32
C PRO A 22 4.85 12.23 -9.68
N ARG A 23 3.87 11.36 -9.87
CA ARG A 23 4.12 9.99 -10.34
C ARG A 23 4.75 10.03 -11.74
N PRO A 24 5.65 9.07 -12.04
CA PRO A 24 6.11 8.93 -13.42
C PRO A 24 4.96 8.72 -14.40
N SER A 25 5.03 9.33 -15.58
CA SER A 25 3.99 9.21 -16.59
C SER A 25 4.01 7.86 -17.32
N ASP A 26 5.16 7.21 -17.39
CA ASP A 26 5.30 5.90 -18.00
C ASP A 26 4.90 4.81 -17.01
N ALA A 27 3.99 3.93 -17.40
CA ALA A 27 3.43 2.91 -16.53
C ALA A 27 4.48 1.95 -15.95
N VAL A 28 5.47 1.59 -16.75
CA VAL A 28 6.53 0.66 -16.30
C VAL A 28 7.44 1.33 -15.29
N THR A 29 7.86 2.57 -15.58
CA THR A 29 8.68 3.35 -14.65
C THR A 29 7.90 3.64 -13.36
N ASP A 30 6.62 3.98 -13.46
CA ASP A 30 5.77 4.22 -12.30
C ASP A 30 5.69 2.99 -11.39
N ARG A 31 5.50 1.82 -11.96
CA ARG A 31 5.43 0.57 -11.19
C ARG A 31 6.74 0.31 -10.44
N ALA A 32 7.87 0.42 -11.13
CA ALA A 32 9.19 0.24 -10.53
C ALA A 32 9.46 1.28 -9.45
N PHE A 33 9.05 2.53 -9.69
CA PHE A 33 9.17 3.61 -8.72
C PHE A 33 8.37 3.33 -7.45
N ARG A 34 7.11 2.88 -7.59
CA ARG A 34 6.27 2.55 -6.43
C ARG A 34 6.86 1.40 -5.62
N GLU A 35 7.45 0.41 -6.27
CA GLU A 35 8.14 -0.68 -5.58
C GLU A 35 9.34 -0.18 -4.78
N LEU A 36 10.11 0.77 -5.35
CA LEU A 36 11.22 1.38 -4.61
C LEU A 36 10.74 2.15 -3.39
N VAL A 37 9.63 2.89 -3.51
CA VAL A 37 9.05 3.62 -2.38
C VAL A 37 8.61 2.65 -1.27
N GLU A 38 7.92 1.57 -1.63
CA GLU A 38 7.50 0.57 -0.65
C GLU A 38 8.67 -0.07 0.06
N ASP A 39 9.69 -0.45 -0.69
CA ASP A 39 10.90 -1.06 -0.11
C ASP A 39 11.61 -0.08 0.82
N ALA A 40 11.75 1.17 0.41
CA ALA A 40 12.36 2.19 1.25
C ALA A 40 11.60 2.37 2.57
N ASN A 41 10.26 2.44 2.51
CA ASN A 41 9.45 2.60 3.71
C ASN A 41 9.54 1.40 4.64
N ARG A 42 9.63 0.18 4.11
CA ARG A 42 9.85 -1.02 4.92
C ARG A 42 11.21 -1.01 5.60
N ASN A 43 12.18 -0.33 5.02
CA ASN A 43 13.56 -0.30 5.51
C ASN A 43 13.89 0.98 6.29
N GLY A 44 12.88 1.70 6.74
CA GLY A 44 13.09 2.81 7.67
C GLY A 44 12.98 4.21 7.07
N ASP A 45 12.66 4.33 5.79
CA ASP A 45 12.37 5.62 5.19
C ASP A 45 10.92 6.03 5.50
N CYS A 46 10.59 7.30 5.24
CA CYS A 46 9.22 7.79 5.41
C CYS A 46 8.84 8.63 4.20
N ILE A 47 8.18 8.02 3.25
CA ILE A 47 7.76 8.65 2.00
C ILE A 47 6.25 8.49 1.87
N ILE A 48 5.53 9.60 1.70
CA ILE A 48 4.07 9.56 1.54
C ILE A 48 3.66 10.07 0.17
N ASN A 49 2.49 9.65 -0.27
CA ASN A 49 1.83 10.13 -1.48
C ASN A 49 0.53 10.82 -1.06
N VAL A 50 0.41 12.11 -1.39
CA VAL A 50 -0.74 12.93 -0.98
C VAL A 50 -1.65 13.30 -2.16
N GLY A 51 -1.57 12.54 -3.26
CA GLY A 51 -2.36 12.83 -4.47
C GLY A 51 -1.66 13.80 -5.41
N ARG A 52 -1.03 14.83 -4.88
CA ARG A 52 -0.22 15.77 -5.66
C ARG A 52 1.14 15.19 -6.04
N GLY A 53 1.59 14.17 -5.30
CA GLY A 53 2.88 13.54 -5.52
C GLY A 53 3.47 13.00 -4.23
N TYR A 54 4.76 12.66 -4.29
CA TYR A 54 5.50 12.01 -3.21
C TYR A 54 6.45 12.97 -2.56
N TYR A 55 6.57 12.90 -1.23
CA TYR A 55 7.58 13.66 -0.50
C TYR A 55 7.88 12.99 0.85
N ARG A 56 8.98 13.41 1.48
CA ARG A 56 9.33 12.97 2.84
C ARG A 56 8.88 14.02 3.83
N PRO A 57 7.95 13.69 4.76
CA PRO A 57 7.50 14.66 5.77
C PRO A 57 8.63 15.12 6.68
N ARG A 58 8.66 16.43 6.95
CA ARG A 58 9.62 17.01 7.90
C ARG A 58 9.01 16.99 9.29
N PRO A 59 9.75 16.48 10.30
CA PRO A 59 9.19 16.37 11.66
C PRO A 59 8.79 17.71 12.28
N GLU A 60 9.45 18.79 11.89
CA GLU A 60 9.20 20.13 12.45
C GLU A 60 8.10 20.91 11.74
N ASP A 61 7.53 20.36 10.66
CA ASP A 61 6.51 21.05 9.86
C ASP A 61 5.12 20.51 10.22
N ALA A 62 4.24 21.40 10.67
CA ALA A 62 2.89 21.01 11.13
C ALA A 62 2.02 20.48 9.98
N VAL A 63 2.17 20.99 8.76
CA VAL A 63 1.42 20.52 7.59
C VAL A 63 1.88 19.11 7.22
N ASP A 64 3.19 18.90 7.20
CA ASP A 64 3.76 17.58 6.89
C ASP A 64 3.30 16.53 7.92
N GLU A 65 3.32 16.87 9.19
CA GLU A 65 2.87 15.97 10.25
C GLU A 65 1.41 15.61 10.09
N LYS A 66 0.56 16.57 9.77
CA LYS A 66 -0.86 16.34 9.53
C LYS A 66 -1.07 15.40 8.34
N GLU A 67 -0.39 15.67 7.23
CA GLU A 67 -0.51 14.84 6.03
C GLU A 67 -0.01 13.41 6.27
N LEU A 68 1.06 13.27 7.03
CA LEU A 68 1.55 11.94 7.43
C LEU A 68 0.51 11.19 8.27
N LYS A 69 -0.07 11.83 9.26
CA LYS A 69 -1.10 11.21 10.10
C LYS A 69 -2.30 10.77 9.28
N GLU A 70 -2.74 11.59 8.33
CA GLU A 70 -3.84 11.24 7.43
C GLU A 70 -3.47 10.04 6.55
N TYR A 71 -2.25 10.02 6.03
CA TYR A 71 -1.75 8.91 5.22
C TYR A 71 -1.74 7.60 6.01
N LEU A 72 -1.19 7.64 7.22
CA LEU A 72 -1.11 6.46 8.07
C LEU A 72 -2.51 5.94 8.47
N ALA A 73 -3.45 6.85 8.71
CA ALA A 73 -4.83 6.46 9.02
C ALA A 73 -5.50 5.75 7.84
N LYS A 74 -5.27 6.22 6.62
CA LYS A 74 -5.78 5.57 5.42
C LYS A 74 -5.16 4.18 5.21
N GLU A 75 -3.86 4.06 5.44
CA GLU A 75 -3.17 2.77 5.35
C GLU A 75 -3.73 1.77 6.38
N LEU A 76 -3.96 2.21 7.61
CA LEU A 76 -4.54 1.36 8.65
C LEU A 76 -5.96 0.92 8.28
N SER A 77 -6.78 1.85 7.78
CA SER A 77 -8.14 1.54 7.33
C SER A 77 -8.14 0.49 6.23
N ARG A 78 -7.23 0.65 5.26
CA ARG A 78 -7.07 -0.32 4.16
C ARG A 78 -6.66 -1.68 4.68
N ALA A 79 -5.70 -1.73 5.60
CA ALA A 79 -5.23 -2.98 6.19
C ALA A 79 -6.36 -3.70 6.95
N ARG A 80 -7.17 -2.97 7.69
CA ARG A 80 -8.31 -3.53 8.41
C ARG A 80 -9.35 -4.12 7.47
N LYS A 81 -9.64 -3.44 6.36
CA LYS A 81 -10.57 -3.94 5.35
C LYS A 81 -10.06 -5.22 4.72
N ILE A 82 -8.77 -5.28 4.42
CA ILE A 82 -8.14 -6.48 3.86
C ILE A 82 -8.25 -7.64 4.84
N GLN A 83 -7.96 -7.41 6.11
CA GLN A 83 -8.05 -8.47 7.13
C GLN A 83 -9.49 -8.95 7.33
N THR A 84 -10.46 -8.04 7.36
CA THR A 84 -11.86 -8.40 7.47
C THR A 84 -12.30 -9.27 6.29
N LYS A 85 -11.90 -8.89 5.09
CA LYS A 85 -12.20 -9.66 3.87
C LYS A 85 -11.56 -11.06 3.93
N ARG A 86 -10.30 -11.14 4.33
CA ARG A 86 -9.59 -12.42 4.42
C ARG A 86 -10.29 -13.36 5.39
N LEU A 87 -10.67 -12.85 6.56
CA LEU A 87 -11.38 -13.65 7.56
C LEU A 87 -12.74 -14.11 7.03
N ALA A 88 -13.49 -13.21 6.40
CA ALA A 88 -14.78 -13.55 5.82
C ALA A 88 -14.67 -14.65 4.75
N MET A 89 -13.65 -14.56 3.90
CA MET A 89 -13.39 -15.57 2.87
C MET A 89 -13.06 -16.93 3.48
N LYS A 90 -12.24 -16.94 4.52
CA LYS A 90 -11.87 -18.17 5.23
C LYS A 90 -13.10 -18.83 5.84
N ILE A 91 -13.93 -18.05 6.51
CA ILE A 91 -15.17 -18.55 7.12
C ILE A 91 -16.12 -19.12 6.05
N ALA A 92 -16.28 -18.39 4.94
CA ALA A 92 -17.13 -18.85 3.84
C ALA A 92 -16.62 -20.17 3.24
N PHE A 93 -15.32 -20.31 3.09
CA PHE A 93 -14.72 -21.56 2.59
C PHE A 93 -14.96 -22.72 3.56
N GLU A 94 -14.75 -22.49 4.85
CA GLU A 94 -14.95 -23.52 5.86
C GLU A 94 -16.41 -23.98 5.93
N LYS A 95 -17.35 -23.05 5.80
CA LYS A 95 -18.76 -23.39 5.75
C LYS A 95 -19.11 -24.25 4.55
N ARG A 96 -18.55 -23.94 3.37
CA ARG A 96 -18.76 -24.75 2.16
C ARG A 96 -18.21 -26.14 2.33
N ARG A 97 -17.01 -26.26 2.87
CA ARG A 97 -16.39 -27.54 3.12
C ARG A 97 -17.23 -28.40 4.06
N ASP A 98 -17.72 -27.81 5.14
CA ASP A 98 -18.55 -28.52 6.11
C ASP A 98 -19.87 -29.00 5.48
N VAL A 99 -20.51 -28.18 4.68
CA VAL A 99 -21.73 -28.53 3.95
C VAL A 99 -21.47 -29.67 2.97
N GLU A 100 -20.36 -29.62 2.19
CA GLU A 100 -20.01 -30.67 1.25
C GLU A 100 -19.74 -32.00 1.95
N VAL A 101 -19.00 -31.97 3.05
CA VAL A 101 -18.71 -33.16 3.84
C VAL A 101 -20.03 -33.78 4.36
N PHE A 102 -20.90 -32.94 4.92
CA PHE A 102 -22.20 -33.40 5.39
C PHE A 102 -23.06 -34.02 4.28
N THR A 103 -23.09 -33.34 3.12
CA THR A 103 -23.88 -33.82 1.97
C THR A 103 -23.34 -35.14 1.48
N ASN A 104 -22.02 -35.30 1.33
CA ASN A 104 -21.40 -36.52 0.91
C ASN A 104 -21.65 -37.68 1.88
N HIS A 105 -21.54 -37.37 3.18
CA HIS A 105 -21.81 -38.34 4.23
C HIS A 105 -23.26 -38.85 4.17
N THR A 106 -24.20 -37.93 3.97
CA THR A 106 -25.61 -38.25 3.85
C THR A 106 -25.89 -39.12 2.60
N ARG A 107 -25.21 -38.85 1.50
CA ARG A 107 -25.35 -39.64 0.27
C ARG A 107 -24.84 -41.05 0.43
N GLU A 108 -23.78 -41.22 1.20
CA GLU A 108 -23.21 -42.54 1.44
C GLU A 108 -24.05 -43.39 2.40
N ALA A 109 -24.83 -42.73 3.20
CA ALA A 109 -25.73 -43.43 4.10
C ALA A 109 -26.97 -43.93 3.36
#